data_3dd4290e301672b4303aef356dcac24b
#
_entry.id   3dd4290e301672b4303aef356dcac24b
#
_cell.length_a   1.000
_cell.length_b   1.000
_cell.length_c   1.000
_cell.angle_alpha   90.00
_cell.angle_beta   90.00
_cell.angle_gamma   90.00
#
_symmetry.space_group_name_H-M   'P 1'
#
loop_
_entity.id
_entity.type
_entity.pdbx_description
1 polymer ?
#
loop_
_entity_poly.entity_id
_entity_poly.type
_entity_poly.pdbx_seq_one_letter_code
_entity_poly.pdbx_strand_id
1 'polypeptide(L)'
;MNPFDKLYKPGKMTLGIEFPLDNDWSTEGNRKRLEDNRPFGVPDISNHLALAQQVDNAGFAALWMRDVPVYDPNFGDGAQLFDTLPYLGYLAAATKNVLLGTAAIVLPLQQPIKLAKAAATIENLSDGRLLLGLGLGDRPVEFPMYNIDYKKRPEIFRSNLDIIKEAWKTNSDLKSKYDFLTSGIEVYPKPKKDIPLVVAGHSGQSI
;
A
#
# COMPACT_ATOMS: atom_id res chain seq x y z
N MET A 1 7.32 -16.49 11.41
CA MET A 1 8.07 -15.29 11.84
C MET A 1 7.14 -14.11 11.66
N ASN A 2 6.99 -13.28 12.68
CA ASN A 2 6.18 -12.06 12.54
C ASN A 2 6.92 -11.10 11.59
N PRO A 3 6.26 -10.50 10.59
CA PRO A 3 6.89 -9.53 9.69
C PRO A 3 7.59 -8.38 10.42
N PHE A 4 7.08 -7.93 11.56
CA PHE A 4 7.73 -6.88 12.37
C PHE A 4 9.12 -7.28 12.88
N ASP A 5 9.42 -8.57 13.06
CA ASP A 5 10.75 -9.04 13.47
C ASP A 5 11.84 -8.77 12.42
N LYS A 6 11.43 -8.52 11.15
CA LYS A 6 12.35 -8.09 10.09
C LYS A 6 12.60 -6.58 10.12
N LEU A 7 11.58 -5.80 10.49
CA LEU A 7 11.69 -4.35 10.57
C LEU A 7 12.42 -3.88 11.83
N TYR A 8 12.17 -4.56 12.95
CA TYR A 8 12.75 -4.18 14.22
C TYR A 8 13.61 -5.33 14.78
N LYS A 9 14.90 -5.05 14.89
CA LYS A 9 15.87 -5.95 15.53
C LYS A 9 16.59 -5.17 16.62
N PRO A 10 16.43 -5.52 17.91
CA PRO A 10 17.12 -4.84 19.00
C PRO A 10 18.61 -4.70 18.76
N GLY A 11 19.16 -3.50 18.87
CA GLY A 11 20.58 -3.22 18.69
C GLY A 11 21.10 -3.30 17.25
N LYS A 12 20.21 -3.39 16.25
CA LYS A 12 20.59 -3.39 14.82
C LYS A 12 19.75 -2.37 14.05
N MET A 13 20.39 -1.70 13.11
CA MET A 13 19.70 -0.89 12.11
C MET A 13 19.18 -1.81 10.99
N THR A 14 17.92 -1.63 10.59
CA THR A 14 17.34 -2.24 9.40
C THR A 14 17.04 -1.16 8.37
N LEU A 15 17.16 -1.48 7.11
CA LEU A 15 16.91 -0.55 6.02
C LEU A 15 15.71 -1.02 5.19
N GLY A 16 14.82 -0.10 4.89
CA GLY A 16 13.81 -0.24 3.85
C GLY A 16 14.10 0.71 2.71
N ILE A 17 13.52 0.47 1.56
CA ILE A 17 13.66 1.33 0.40
C ILE A 17 12.30 1.57 -0.24
N GLU A 18 12.07 2.79 -0.70
CA GLU A 18 10.85 3.13 -1.44
C GLU A 18 10.96 2.67 -2.89
N PHE A 19 9.87 2.08 -3.40
CA PHE A 19 9.71 1.64 -4.79
C PHE A 19 8.45 2.24 -5.41
N PRO A 20 8.47 2.52 -6.70
CA PRO A 20 9.58 2.42 -7.64
C PRO A 20 10.68 3.47 -7.38
N LEU A 21 11.93 3.15 -7.74
CA LEU A 21 13.10 4.03 -7.55
C LEU A 21 13.22 5.13 -8.61
N ASP A 22 12.22 5.36 -9.40
CA ASP A 22 12.26 6.31 -10.51
C ASP A 22 11.76 7.70 -10.14
N ASN A 23 12.27 8.21 -9.02
CA ASN A 23 11.99 9.55 -8.50
C ASN A 23 13.16 10.51 -8.72
N ASP A 24 13.91 10.34 -9.79
CA ASP A 24 15.06 11.17 -10.04
C ASP A 24 14.64 12.55 -10.57
N TRP A 25 14.66 13.53 -9.66
CA TRP A 25 14.39 14.94 -9.89
C TRP A 25 15.60 15.73 -10.36
N SER A 26 16.76 15.08 -10.48
CA SER A 26 17.97 15.72 -10.97
C SER A 26 17.78 16.19 -12.41
N THR A 27 18.66 17.10 -12.82
CA THR A 27 18.73 17.52 -14.23
C THR A 27 18.92 16.32 -15.16
N GLU A 28 19.70 15.34 -14.72
CA GLU A 28 19.98 14.12 -15.51
C GLU A 28 18.75 13.22 -15.61
N GLY A 29 18.02 12.99 -14.50
CA GLY A 29 16.77 12.22 -14.51
C GLY A 29 15.71 12.87 -15.38
N ASN A 30 15.58 14.19 -15.35
CA ASN A 30 14.69 14.95 -16.22
C ASN A 30 15.10 14.82 -17.69
N ARG A 31 16.41 14.93 -17.99
CA ARG A 31 16.95 14.74 -19.35
C ARG A 31 16.61 13.35 -19.88
N LYS A 32 16.89 12.30 -19.09
CA LYS A 32 16.61 10.91 -19.45
C LYS A 32 15.12 10.68 -19.74
N ARG A 33 14.23 11.23 -18.90
CA ARG A 33 12.77 11.12 -19.17
C ARG A 33 12.36 11.73 -20.53
N LEU A 34 12.93 12.89 -20.86
CA LEU A 34 12.65 13.56 -22.13
C LEU A 34 13.18 12.75 -23.30
N GLU A 35 14.38 12.18 -23.21
CA GLU A 35 14.98 11.32 -24.21
C GLU A 35 14.17 10.05 -24.43
N ASP A 36 13.66 9.44 -23.36
CA ASP A 36 12.80 8.28 -23.39
C ASP A 36 11.35 8.60 -23.81
N ASN A 37 11.04 9.88 -24.06
CA ASN A 37 9.66 10.37 -24.29
C ASN A 37 8.66 9.87 -23.23
N ARG A 38 9.10 9.78 -21.99
CA ARG A 38 8.33 9.25 -20.87
C ARG A 38 7.68 10.41 -20.10
N PRO A 39 6.34 10.40 -19.93
CA PRO A 39 5.66 11.44 -19.17
C PRO A 39 6.20 11.55 -17.74
N PHE A 40 6.17 12.78 -17.21
CA PHE A 40 6.44 12.99 -15.80
C PHE A 40 5.46 12.17 -14.93
N GLY A 41 5.97 11.55 -13.90
CA GLY A 41 5.14 10.72 -13.01
C GLY A 41 4.95 9.27 -13.46
N VAL A 42 5.49 8.88 -14.62
CA VAL A 42 5.47 7.49 -15.07
C VAL A 42 6.83 6.85 -14.81
N PRO A 43 6.92 5.83 -13.94
CA PRO A 43 8.17 5.14 -13.66
C PRO A 43 8.69 4.37 -14.88
N ASP A 44 10.02 4.27 -14.98
CA ASP A 44 10.67 3.37 -15.94
C ASP A 44 10.66 1.94 -15.39
N ILE A 45 9.86 1.07 -16.01
CA ILE A 45 9.71 -0.33 -15.58
C ILE A 45 10.85 -1.25 -16.06
N SER A 46 11.68 -0.80 -17.00
CA SER A 46 12.65 -1.66 -17.70
C SER A 46 13.58 -2.44 -16.77
N ASN A 47 13.96 -1.87 -15.62
CA ASN A 47 14.89 -2.48 -14.68
C ASN A 47 14.24 -2.88 -13.34
N HIS A 48 12.94 -2.72 -13.17
CA HIS A 48 12.28 -2.92 -11.87
C HIS A 48 12.44 -4.35 -11.34
N LEU A 49 12.35 -5.36 -12.21
CA LEU A 49 12.56 -6.75 -11.82
C LEU A 49 13.97 -6.96 -11.24
N ALA A 50 14.99 -6.51 -11.97
CA ALA A 50 16.38 -6.66 -11.54
C ALA A 50 16.66 -5.87 -10.25
N LEU A 51 16.15 -4.65 -10.15
CA LEU A 51 16.28 -3.81 -8.96
C LEU A 51 15.61 -4.43 -7.74
N ALA A 52 14.38 -4.94 -7.88
CA ALA A 52 13.66 -5.60 -6.81
C ALA A 52 14.40 -6.85 -6.30
N GLN A 53 14.94 -7.65 -7.23
CA GLN A 53 15.76 -8.83 -6.89
C GLN A 53 17.09 -8.44 -6.23
N GLN A 54 17.71 -7.38 -6.69
CA GLN A 54 18.95 -6.86 -6.08
C GLN A 54 18.69 -6.41 -4.63
N VAL A 55 17.61 -5.68 -4.37
CA VAL A 55 17.22 -5.25 -3.02
C VAL A 55 16.89 -6.45 -2.14
N ASP A 56 16.16 -7.43 -2.67
CA ASP A 56 15.82 -8.67 -1.95
C ASP A 56 17.07 -9.45 -1.54
N ASN A 57 18.05 -9.57 -2.43
CA ASN A 57 19.31 -10.27 -2.20
C ASN A 57 20.27 -9.48 -1.30
N ALA A 58 20.21 -8.16 -1.31
CA ALA A 58 21.04 -7.29 -0.47
C ALA A 58 20.60 -7.26 1.01
N GLY A 59 19.46 -7.90 1.34
CA GLY A 59 19.01 -8.06 2.72
C GLY A 59 18.30 -6.84 3.29
N PHE A 60 17.74 -5.97 2.45
CA PHE A 60 16.82 -4.94 2.90
C PHE A 60 15.63 -5.55 3.64
N ALA A 61 15.12 -4.85 4.65
CA ALA A 61 13.99 -5.33 5.45
C ALA A 61 12.67 -5.23 4.69
N ALA A 62 12.45 -4.13 3.97
CA ALA A 62 11.20 -3.87 3.27
C ALA A 62 11.37 -3.05 1.99
N LEU A 63 10.48 -3.31 1.03
CA LEU A 63 10.12 -2.41 -0.06
C LEU A 63 8.87 -1.64 0.36
N TRP A 64 8.90 -0.32 0.24
CA TRP A 64 7.78 0.54 0.61
C TRP A 64 7.18 1.20 -0.62
N MET A 65 5.86 1.14 -0.76
CA MET A 65 5.12 1.78 -1.83
C MET A 65 4.17 2.84 -1.27
N ARG A 66 4.13 4.00 -1.93
CA ARG A 66 3.13 5.03 -1.67
C ARG A 66 1.85 4.76 -2.47
N ASP A 67 0.75 5.32 -2.00
CA ASP A 67 -0.52 5.36 -2.70
C ASP A 67 -0.80 6.82 -3.11
N VAL A 68 -0.67 7.11 -4.40
CA VAL A 68 -0.90 8.43 -4.97
C VAL A 68 -1.87 8.29 -6.14
N PRO A 69 -3.17 8.42 -5.86
CA PRO A 69 -4.21 8.18 -6.88
C PRO A 69 -4.13 9.11 -8.08
N VAL A 70 -3.71 10.36 -7.87
CA VAL A 70 -3.64 11.38 -8.92
C VAL A 70 -2.44 12.29 -8.73
N TYR A 71 -1.90 12.78 -9.85
CA TYR A 71 -0.85 13.79 -9.83
C TYR A 71 -1.45 15.18 -9.60
N ASP A 72 -0.95 15.87 -8.58
CA ASP A 72 -1.22 17.29 -8.34
C ASP A 72 0.09 18.07 -8.43
N PRO A 73 0.29 18.90 -9.47
CA PRO A 73 1.53 19.67 -9.64
C PRO A 73 1.73 20.72 -8.54
N ASN A 74 0.68 21.06 -7.77
CA ASN A 74 0.75 22.05 -6.70
C ASN A 74 1.09 21.45 -5.35
N PHE A 75 1.11 20.13 -5.20
CA PHE A 75 1.37 19.48 -3.92
C PHE A 75 2.86 19.36 -3.60
N GLY A 76 3.73 19.43 -4.61
CA GLY A 76 5.19 19.52 -4.42
C GLY A 76 5.89 18.20 -4.17
N ASP A 77 5.25 17.05 -4.37
CA ASP A 77 5.90 15.74 -4.34
C ASP A 77 5.83 15.01 -5.70
N GLY A 78 6.59 13.96 -5.79
CA GLY A 78 6.57 13.07 -6.94
C GLY A 78 5.33 12.20 -6.97
N ALA A 79 4.67 12.16 -8.10
CA ALA A 79 3.49 11.36 -8.30
C ALA A 79 3.76 10.07 -9.08
N GLN A 80 4.97 9.78 -9.35
CA GLN A 80 5.46 8.77 -10.25
C GLN A 80 5.24 7.36 -9.73
N LEU A 81 4.00 6.98 -9.60
CA LEU A 81 3.62 5.72 -9.00
C LEU A 81 2.68 4.96 -9.92
N PHE A 82 2.87 3.65 -9.93
CA PHE A 82 1.85 2.72 -10.39
C PHE A 82 0.74 2.59 -9.35
N ASP A 83 -0.40 2.05 -9.74
CA ASP A 83 -1.39 1.58 -8.77
C ASP A 83 -0.73 0.59 -7.82
N THR A 84 -0.81 0.90 -6.52
CA THR A 84 -0.05 0.23 -5.48
C THR A 84 -0.34 -1.26 -5.38
N LEU A 85 -1.60 -1.67 -5.50
CA LEU A 85 -1.98 -3.07 -5.29
C LEU A 85 -1.55 -4.00 -6.44
N PRO A 86 -1.75 -3.66 -7.72
CA PRO A 86 -1.18 -4.43 -8.83
C PRO A 86 0.35 -4.49 -8.78
N TYR A 87 0.99 -3.38 -8.43
CA TYR A 87 2.45 -3.33 -8.34
C TYR A 87 2.99 -4.19 -7.20
N LEU A 88 2.32 -4.24 -6.04
CA LEU A 88 2.64 -5.18 -4.97
C LEU A 88 2.55 -6.64 -5.42
N GLY A 89 1.54 -6.98 -6.22
CA GLY A 89 1.43 -8.32 -6.82
C GLY A 89 2.62 -8.68 -7.72
N TYR A 90 3.08 -7.72 -8.53
CA TYR A 90 4.29 -7.87 -9.35
C TYR A 90 5.54 -8.09 -8.47
N LEU A 91 5.74 -7.28 -7.44
CA LEU A 91 6.87 -7.39 -6.53
C LEU A 91 6.82 -8.68 -5.68
N ALA A 92 5.64 -9.17 -5.33
CA ALA A 92 5.47 -10.45 -4.65
C ALA A 92 6.04 -11.62 -5.46
N ALA A 93 5.85 -11.60 -6.78
CA ALA A 93 6.42 -12.60 -7.68
C ALA A 93 7.92 -12.39 -7.94
N ALA A 94 8.39 -11.14 -7.91
CA ALA A 94 9.77 -10.77 -8.20
C ALA A 94 10.75 -11.05 -7.05
N THR A 95 10.25 -11.13 -5.81
CA THR A 95 11.05 -11.19 -4.57
C THR A 95 10.69 -12.40 -3.72
N LYS A 96 11.57 -12.79 -2.78
CA LYS A 96 11.37 -13.95 -1.90
C LYS A 96 11.47 -13.63 -0.41
N ASN A 97 12.26 -12.64 -0.03
CA ASN A 97 12.65 -12.41 1.37
C ASN A 97 12.15 -11.07 1.92
N VAL A 98 12.27 -10.00 1.13
CA VAL A 98 11.94 -8.64 1.55
C VAL A 98 10.45 -8.49 1.83
N LEU A 99 10.11 -7.72 2.86
CA LEU A 99 8.72 -7.37 3.15
C LEU A 99 8.19 -6.38 2.10
N LEU A 100 6.91 -6.47 1.84
CA LEU A 100 6.19 -5.61 0.90
C LEU A 100 5.26 -4.70 1.69
N GLY A 101 5.64 -3.45 1.86
CA GLY A 101 4.93 -2.49 2.70
C GLY A 101 4.26 -1.38 1.90
N THR A 102 3.16 -0.86 2.42
CA THR A 102 2.58 0.39 1.92
C THR A 102 2.80 1.53 2.91
N ALA A 103 3.13 2.74 2.41
CA ALA A 103 3.38 3.90 3.26
C ALA A 103 2.85 5.19 2.59
N ALA A 104 1.55 5.31 2.58
CA ALA A 104 0.50 4.41 3.07
C ALA A 104 -0.68 4.41 2.10
N ILE A 105 -1.48 3.35 2.07
CA ILE A 105 -2.77 3.37 1.36
C ILE A 105 -3.69 4.42 2.01
N VAL A 106 -4.27 5.28 1.21
CA VAL A 106 -5.26 6.27 1.66
C VAL A 106 -6.59 5.56 1.90
N LEU A 107 -6.75 4.99 3.09
CA LEU A 107 -7.89 4.11 3.40
C LEU A 107 -9.27 4.73 3.17
N PRO A 108 -9.51 6.03 3.46
CA PRO A 108 -10.81 6.62 3.18
C PRO A 108 -11.20 6.63 1.70
N LEU A 109 -10.23 6.59 0.77
CA LEU A 109 -10.47 6.55 -0.67
C LEU A 109 -10.68 5.14 -1.21
N GLN A 110 -10.55 4.11 -0.36
CA GLN A 110 -10.64 2.72 -0.78
C GLN A 110 -12.04 2.14 -0.52
N GLN A 111 -12.46 1.27 -1.43
CA GLN A 111 -13.61 0.40 -1.16
C GLN A 111 -13.11 -0.77 -0.26
N PRO A 112 -13.60 -0.88 1.00
CA PRO A 112 -12.97 -1.72 2.01
C PRO A 112 -12.98 -3.22 1.68
N ILE A 113 -14.08 -3.75 1.11
CA ILE A 113 -14.15 -5.17 0.71
C ILE A 113 -13.16 -5.47 -0.42
N LYS A 114 -13.01 -4.55 -1.39
CA LYS A 114 -12.05 -4.72 -2.48
C LYS A 114 -10.61 -4.70 -1.96
N LEU A 115 -10.29 -3.77 -1.06
CA LEU A 115 -8.98 -3.70 -0.43
C LEU A 115 -8.70 -4.93 0.43
N ALA A 116 -9.67 -5.40 1.24
CA ALA A 116 -9.53 -6.61 2.05
C ALA A 116 -9.18 -7.83 1.18
N LYS A 117 -9.89 -8.00 0.06
CA LYS A 117 -9.65 -9.08 -0.89
C LYS A 117 -8.26 -8.97 -1.54
N ALA A 118 -7.90 -7.78 -2.00
CA ALA A 118 -6.61 -7.55 -2.66
C ALA A 118 -5.43 -7.78 -1.69
N ALA A 119 -5.51 -7.26 -0.46
CA ALA A 119 -4.49 -7.45 0.56
C ALA A 119 -4.32 -8.93 0.93
N ALA A 120 -5.42 -9.66 1.13
CA ALA A 120 -5.37 -11.11 1.39
C ALA A 120 -4.78 -11.88 0.20
N THR A 121 -5.04 -11.44 -1.03
CA THR A 121 -4.43 -12.04 -2.22
C THR A 121 -2.92 -11.82 -2.24
N ILE A 122 -2.47 -10.59 -2.02
CA ILE A 122 -1.04 -10.26 -2.00
C ILE A 122 -0.33 -10.97 -0.84
N GLU A 123 -0.96 -11.06 0.33
CA GLU A 123 -0.43 -11.83 1.47
C GLU A 123 -0.17 -13.29 1.09
N ASN A 124 -1.18 -13.93 0.46
CA ASN A 124 -1.06 -15.32 0.00
C ASN A 124 0.00 -15.51 -1.09
N LEU A 125 0.08 -14.59 -2.07
CA LEU A 125 1.06 -14.64 -3.16
C LEU A 125 2.49 -14.39 -2.67
N SER A 126 2.65 -13.56 -1.64
CA SER A 126 3.94 -13.22 -1.06
C SER A 126 4.39 -14.16 0.07
N ASP A 127 3.59 -15.18 0.42
CA ASP A 127 3.80 -16.05 1.58
C ASP A 127 3.96 -15.30 2.91
N GLY A 128 3.06 -14.35 3.16
CA GLY A 128 2.98 -13.63 4.43
C GLY A 128 4.01 -12.51 4.57
N ARG A 129 4.43 -11.88 3.46
CA ARG A 129 5.38 -10.76 3.48
C ARG A 129 4.72 -9.39 3.38
N LEU A 130 3.39 -9.31 3.33
CA LEU A 130 2.68 -8.04 3.26
C LEU A 130 2.69 -7.32 4.61
N LEU A 131 2.97 -6.02 4.58
CA LEU A 131 2.75 -5.04 5.64
C LEU A 131 1.77 -3.99 5.11
N LEU A 132 0.55 -3.97 5.63
CA LEU A 132 -0.45 -3.02 5.14
C LEU A 132 -0.40 -1.72 5.94
N GLY A 133 0.28 -0.73 5.38
CA GLY A 133 0.31 0.63 5.90
C GLY A 133 -0.91 1.42 5.42
N LEU A 134 -1.61 2.06 6.35
CA LEU A 134 -2.84 2.79 6.13
C LEU A 134 -2.71 4.23 6.62
N GLY A 135 -3.23 5.17 5.86
CA GLY A 135 -3.23 6.60 6.17
C GLY A 135 -4.59 7.25 5.98
N LEU A 136 -4.76 8.43 6.60
CA LEU A 136 -5.98 9.24 6.44
C LEU A 136 -6.05 9.99 5.12
N GLY A 137 -4.90 10.20 4.47
CA GLY A 137 -4.78 11.10 3.34
C GLY A 137 -4.68 12.57 3.76
N ASP A 138 -3.80 13.28 3.10
CA ASP A 138 -3.45 14.68 3.38
C ASP A 138 -3.65 15.61 2.18
N ARG A 139 -4.09 15.07 1.03
CA ARG A 139 -4.36 15.80 -0.21
C ARG A 139 -5.85 16.03 -0.40
N PRO A 140 -6.38 17.22 -0.05
CA PRO A 140 -7.82 17.49 -0.15
C PRO A 140 -8.37 17.34 -1.57
N VAL A 141 -7.56 17.57 -2.60
CA VAL A 141 -7.96 17.51 -4.02
C VAL A 141 -8.38 16.10 -4.46
N GLU A 142 -7.87 15.06 -3.82
CA GLU A 142 -8.19 13.68 -4.17
C GLU A 142 -9.63 13.29 -3.79
N PHE A 143 -10.11 13.75 -2.65
CA PHE A 143 -11.37 13.30 -2.05
C PHE A 143 -12.63 13.55 -2.90
N PRO A 144 -12.80 14.73 -3.51
CA PRO A 144 -13.95 14.97 -4.40
C PRO A 144 -14.00 14.03 -5.60
N MET A 145 -12.87 13.55 -6.10
CA MET A 145 -12.81 12.60 -7.23
C MET A 145 -13.39 11.24 -6.86
N TYR A 146 -13.43 10.92 -5.56
CA TYR A 146 -14.03 9.71 -5.00
C TYR A 146 -15.40 9.95 -4.36
N ASN A 147 -15.99 11.14 -4.54
CA ASN A 147 -17.25 11.57 -3.91
C ASN A 147 -17.21 11.50 -2.37
N ILE A 148 -16.07 11.83 -1.78
CA ILE A 148 -15.85 11.77 -0.34
C ILE A 148 -15.59 13.19 0.19
N ASP A 149 -16.30 13.55 1.27
CA ASP A 149 -16.00 14.75 2.03
C ASP A 149 -14.69 14.56 2.83
N TYR A 150 -13.70 15.39 2.55
CA TYR A 150 -12.41 15.38 3.23
C TYR A 150 -12.53 15.45 4.75
N LYS A 151 -13.52 16.14 5.28
CA LYS A 151 -13.75 16.27 6.73
C LYS A 151 -14.21 14.96 7.38
N LYS A 152 -14.85 14.08 6.62
CA LYS A 152 -15.34 12.78 7.08
C LYS A 152 -14.29 11.67 7.05
N ARG A 153 -13.08 11.94 6.53
CA ARG A 153 -12.05 10.92 6.38
C ARG A 153 -11.70 10.13 7.66
N PRO A 154 -11.71 10.71 8.89
CA PRO A 154 -11.42 9.92 10.09
C PRO A 154 -12.53 8.92 10.43
N GLU A 155 -13.79 9.28 10.18
CA GLU A 155 -14.94 8.39 10.37
C GLU A 155 -14.92 7.25 9.35
N ILE A 156 -14.71 7.60 8.08
CA ILE A 156 -14.60 6.61 6.99
C ILE A 156 -13.42 5.68 7.21
N PHE A 157 -12.27 6.19 7.67
CA PHE A 157 -11.10 5.37 8.00
C PHE A 157 -11.45 4.29 9.02
N ARG A 158 -12.07 4.66 10.14
CA ARG A 158 -12.46 3.69 11.19
C ARG A 158 -13.45 2.66 10.67
N SER A 159 -14.49 3.12 9.96
CA SER A 159 -15.48 2.23 9.37
C SER A 159 -14.85 1.24 8.39
N ASN A 160 -14.02 1.73 7.46
CA ASN A 160 -13.35 0.90 6.47
C ASN A 160 -12.38 -0.11 7.12
N LEU A 161 -11.65 0.31 8.15
CA LEU A 161 -10.75 -0.58 8.88
C LEU A 161 -11.49 -1.71 9.58
N ASP A 162 -12.64 -1.41 10.20
CA ASP A 162 -13.48 -2.42 10.85
C ASP A 162 -14.03 -3.43 9.84
N ILE A 163 -14.48 -2.95 8.67
CA ILE A 163 -14.96 -3.82 7.59
C ILE A 163 -13.84 -4.74 7.09
N ILE A 164 -12.63 -4.21 6.89
CA ILE A 164 -11.48 -5.00 6.43
C ILE A 164 -11.13 -6.10 7.44
N LYS A 165 -11.02 -5.72 8.72
CA LYS A 165 -10.75 -6.69 9.80
C LYS A 165 -11.82 -7.78 9.87
N GLU A 166 -13.09 -7.39 9.73
CA GLU A 166 -14.20 -8.35 9.71
C GLU A 166 -14.12 -9.30 8.50
N ALA A 167 -13.85 -8.76 7.31
CA ALA A 167 -13.75 -9.53 6.07
C ALA A 167 -12.65 -10.61 6.12
N TRP A 168 -11.60 -10.43 6.92
CA TRP A 168 -10.52 -11.41 7.06
C TRP A 168 -10.80 -12.53 8.04
N LYS A 169 -11.79 -12.37 8.93
CA LYS A 169 -12.16 -13.44 9.89
C LYS A 169 -12.73 -14.66 9.20
N THR A 170 -12.46 -15.82 9.73
CA THR A 170 -13.24 -17.03 9.42
C THR A 170 -14.65 -16.87 10.00
N ASN A 171 -15.68 -17.19 9.25
CA ASN A 171 -17.08 -16.94 9.61
C ASN A 171 -17.34 -15.45 9.91
N SER A 172 -16.99 -14.60 8.97
CA SER A 172 -17.15 -13.15 9.09
C SER A 172 -18.62 -12.75 9.21
N ASP A 173 -18.90 -11.75 10.06
CA ASP A 173 -20.24 -11.14 10.18
C ASP A 173 -20.35 -9.87 9.33
N LEU A 174 -20.18 -9.99 8.02
CA LEU A 174 -20.35 -8.87 7.11
C LEU A 174 -21.77 -8.32 7.09
N LYS A 175 -22.77 -9.15 7.46
CA LYS A 175 -24.15 -8.70 7.58
C LYS A 175 -24.32 -7.59 8.61
N SER A 176 -23.57 -7.62 9.70
CA SER A 176 -23.58 -6.53 10.70
C SER A 176 -23.07 -5.19 10.15
N LYS A 177 -22.33 -5.23 9.05
CA LYS A 177 -21.77 -4.05 8.37
C LYS A 177 -22.60 -3.59 7.16
N TYR A 178 -23.44 -4.48 6.63
CA TYR A 178 -24.23 -4.24 5.44
C TYR A 178 -25.63 -4.87 5.62
N ASP A 179 -26.62 -4.08 5.98
CA ASP A 179 -27.98 -4.53 6.34
C ASP A 179 -28.69 -5.36 5.26
N PHE A 180 -28.32 -5.18 4.00
CA PHE A 180 -28.94 -5.90 2.87
C PHE A 180 -28.32 -7.28 2.61
N LEU A 181 -27.24 -7.66 3.30
CA LEU A 181 -26.61 -8.95 3.08
C LEU A 181 -27.38 -10.08 3.76
N THR A 182 -27.39 -11.25 3.11
CA THR A 182 -27.80 -12.52 3.74
C THR A 182 -26.67 -13.08 4.59
N SER A 183 -26.99 -14.02 5.49
CA SER A 183 -25.97 -14.74 6.26
C SER A 183 -25.10 -15.63 5.36
N GLY A 184 -23.83 -15.85 5.75
CA GLY A 184 -22.91 -16.73 5.04
C GLY A 184 -22.18 -16.09 3.85
N ILE A 185 -22.30 -14.77 3.67
CA ILE A 185 -21.49 -14.06 2.67
C ILE A 185 -20.07 -13.88 3.21
N GLU A 186 -19.10 -14.36 2.45
CA GLU A 186 -17.68 -14.35 2.81
C GLU A 186 -16.82 -13.69 1.74
N VAL A 187 -15.71 -13.08 2.15
CA VAL A 187 -14.67 -12.57 1.24
C VAL A 187 -13.52 -13.57 1.18
N TYR A 188 -13.22 -14.08 0.00
CA TYR A 188 -12.09 -14.97 -0.26
C TYR A 188 -11.09 -14.35 -1.26
N PRO A 189 -9.79 -14.71 -1.18
CA PRO A 189 -9.21 -15.59 -0.17
C PRO A 189 -9.18 -14.95 1.22
N LYS A 190 -9.04 -15.76 2.25
CA LYS A 190 -8.65 -15.28 3.58
C LYS A 190 -7.11 -15.18 3.61
N PRO A 191 -6.52 -14.28 4.41
CA PRO A 191 -5.09 -14.29 4.67
C PRO A 191 -4.69 -15.62 5.33
N LYS A 192 -3.57 -16.21 4.91
CA LYS A 192 -3.00 -17.40 5.58
C LYS A 192 -2.37 -17.06 6.92
N LYS A 193 -1.83 -15.86 7.02
CA LYS A 193 -1.25 -15.30 8.24
C LYS A 193 -1.90 -13.94 8.50
N ASP A 194 -1.91 -13.51 9.74
CA ASP A 194 -2.38 -12.16 10.09
C ASP A 194 -1.57 -11.12 9.30
N ILE A 195 -2.28 -10.22 8.63
CA ILE A 195 -1.65 -9.09 7.93
C ILE A 195 -1.35 -8.01 8.96
N PRO A 196 -0.07 -7.70 9.21
CA PRO A 196 0.29 -6.62 10.10
C PRO A 196 -0.15 -5.27 9.54
N LEU A 197 -0.77 -4.46 10.41
CA LEU A 197 -1.23 -3.12 10.08
C LEU A 197 -0.26 -2.08 10.63
N VAL A 198 0.12 -1.13 9.78
CA VAL A 198 0.89 0.06 10.15
C VAL A 198 0.02 1.26 9.88
N VAL A 199 -0.19 2.12 10.88
CA VAL A 199 -1.02 3.31 10.71
C VAL A 199 -0.12 4.54 10.70
N ALA A 200 -0.19 5.29 9.59
CA ALA A 200 0.44 6.59 9.49
C ALA A 200 -0.45 7.66 10.15
N GLY A 201 0.10 8.39 11.10
CA GLY A 201 -0.62 9.43 11.82
C GLY A 201 0.31 10.52 12.35
N HIS A 202 -0.26 11.69 12.63
CA HIS A 202 0.42 12.79 13.31
C HIS A 202 0.11 12.77 14.80
N SER A 203 0.96 13.42 15.61
CA SER A 203 0.68 13.67 17.03
C SER A 203 -0.68 14.40 17.18
N GLY A 204 -1.55 13.88 18.04
CA GLY A 204 -2.90 14.41 18.24
C GLY A 204 -4.00 13.78 17.39
N GLN A 205 -3.68 12.84 16.51
CA GLN A 205 -4.68 11.97 15.88
C GLN A 205 -4.93 10.77 16.79
N SER A 206 -6.15 10.67 17.36
CA SER A 206 -6.62 9.43 17.98
C SER A 206 -7.29 8.55 16.92
N ILE A 207 -6.87 7.33 16.82
CA ILE A 207 -7.44 6.32 15.95
C ILE A 207 -8.46 5.49 16.72
#